data_19fec176893eb4b5e56081e76fd95f41
#
_entry.id   19fec176893eb4b5e56081e76fd95f41
#
_cell.length_a   1.000
_cell.length_b   1.000
_cell.length_c   1.000
_cell.angle_alpha   90.00
_cell.angle_beta   90.00
_cell.angle_gamma   90.00
#
_symmetry.space_group_name_H-M   'P 1'
#
loop_
_entity.id
_entity.type
_entity.pdbx_description
1 polymer ?
#
loop_
_entity_poly.entity_id
_entity_poly.type
_entity_poly.pdbx_seq_one_letter_code
_entity_poly.pdbx_strand_id
1 'polypeptide(L)'
;TPKGIQFNSFGAFFSRAYRENDYLWGRLHGAERMIDICVSTLPATVRMKAGRVAAIKRAAFRAILDEEEPRLTAIPALFASLRVEIG
;
A
#
# COMPACT_ATOMS: atom_id res chain seq x y z
N THR A 1 2.65 31.68 -13.68
CA THR A 1 2.30 30.85 -12.81
C THR A 1 1.08 31.24 -12.24
N PRO A 2 0.34 30.48 -12.30
CA PRO A 2 -0.81 30.71 -11.75
C PRO A 2 -0.55 30.99 -10.45
N LYS A 3 -0.17 32.00 -10.16
CA LYS A 3 0.18 32.28 -9.02
C LYS A 3 -0.75 32.16 -8.04
N GLY A 4 -1.68 32.60 -8.18
CA GLY A 4 -2.47 32.66 -7.12
C GLY A 4 -2.83 31.46 -6.40
N ILE A 5 -3.00 30.48 -6.98
CA ILE A 5 -3.51 29.43 -6.31
C ILE A 5 -2.62 28.80 -5.64
N GLN A 6 -1.81 29.12 -5.79
CA GLN A 6 -1.14 28.36 -5.87
C GLN A 6 -0.48 27.91 -4.72
N PHE A 7 0.10 28.67 -3.93
CA PHE A 7 0.77 28.19 -2.81
C PHE A 7 -0.15 27.52 -1.83
N ASN A 8 -1.28 28.10 -1.47
CA ASN A 8 -2.17 27.48 -0.50
C ASN A 8 -2.76 26.19 -1.04
N SER A 9 -3.20 26.20 -2.28
CA SER A 9 -3.81 25.02 -2.86
C SER A 9 -2.78 23.92 -3.06
N PHE A 10 -1.59 24.28 -3.49
CA PHE A 10 -0.54 23.30 -3.70
C PHE A 10 -0.08 22.71 -2.35
N GLY A 11 0.05 23.57 -1.34
CA GLY A 11 0.45 23.11 -0.01
C GLY A 11 -0.56 22.15 0.59
N ALA A 12 -1.85 22.46 0.43
CA ALA A 12 -2.90 21.58 0.92
C ALA A 12 -2.91 20.25 0.18
N PHE A 13 -2.76 20.30 -1.15
CA PHE A 13 -2.70 19.08 -1.93
C PHE A 13 -1.50 18.23 -1.55
N PHE A 14 -0.32 18.85 -1.40
CA PHE A 14 0.89 18.14 -1.06
C PHE A 14 0.76 17.49 0.32
N SER A 15 0.18 18.21 1.27
CA SER A 15 -0.03 17.67 2.61
C SER A 15 -0.95 16.46 2.59
N ARG A 16 -2.02 16.54 1.81
CA ARG A 16 -2.95 15.42 1.69
C ARG A 16 -2.29 14.23 1.01
N ALA A 17 -1.54 14.50 -0.06
CA ALA A 17 -0.85 13.42 -0.77
C ALA A 17 0.16 12.73 0.14
N TYR A 18 0.87 13.51 0.96
CA TYR A 18 1.84 12.96 1.89
C TYR A 18 1.15 12.05 2.92
N ARG A 19 0.04 12.52 3.48
CA ARG A 19 -0.67 11.73 4.49
C ARG A 19 -1.26 10.45 3.89
N GLU A 20 -1.79 10.54 2.66
CA GLU A 20 -2.34 9.38 1.99
C GLU A 20 -1.25 8.36 1.68
N ASN A 21 -0.11 8.86 1.22
CA ASN A 21 1.03 8.01 0.91
C ASN A 21 1.51 7.30 2.17
N ASP A 22 1.65 8.04 3.28
CA ASP A 22 2.11 7.48 4.53
C ASP A 22 1.12 6.43 5.07
N TYR A 23 -0.16 6.72 4.97
CA TYR A 23 -1.21 5.80 5.41
C TYR A 23 -1.19 4.50 4.58
N LEU A 24 -1.08 4.63 3.26
CA LEU A 24 -1.09 3.46 2.40
C LEU A 24 0.13 2.57 2.66
N TRP A 25 1.31 3.16 2.77
CA TRP A 25 2.51 2.40 3.07
C TRP A 25 2.40 1.72 4.43
N GLY A 26 1.80 2.40 5.41
CA GLY A 26 1.56 1.82 6.73
C GLY A 26 0.67 0.59 6.66
N ARG A 27 -0.38 0.63 5.82
CA ARG A 27 -1.26 -0.53 5.66
C ARG A 27 -0.53 -1.69 4.99
N LEU A 28 0.26 -1.40 3.96
CA LEU A 28 0.97 -2.45 3.23
C LEU A 28 2.02 -3.11 4.10
N HIS A 29 2.81 -2.32 4.82
CA HIS A 29 3.83 -2.86 5.72
C HIS A 29 3.19 -3.63 6.88
N GLY A 30 2.07 -3.14 7.40
CA GLY A 30 1.34 -3.81 8.46
C GLY A 30 0.82 -5.17 8.03
N ALA A 31 0.29 -5.25 6.82
CA ALA A 31 -0.20 -6.52 6.27
C ALA A 31 0.94 -7.51 6.09
N GLU A 32 2.07 -7.05 5.57
CA GLU A 32 3.23 -7.92 5.36
C GLU A 32 3.72 -8.47 6.70
N ARG A 33 3.82 -7.60 7.69
CA ARG A 33 4.28 -8.01 9.00
C ARG A 33 3.34 -9.01 9.65
N MET A 34 2.03 -8.79 9.50
CA MET A 34 1.04 -9.70 10.07
C MET A 34 1.15 -11.07 9.42
N ILE A 35 1.32 -11.12 8.10
CA ILE A 35 1.48 -12.39 7.40
C ILE A 35 2.74 -13.10 7.87
N ASP A 36 3.85 -12.38 8.01
CA ASP A 36 5.10 -12.96 8.48
C ASP A 36 4.95 -13.55 9.88
N ILE A 37 4.24 -12.86 10.77
CA ILE A 37 4.01 -13.33 12.11
C ILE A 37 3.17 -14.60 12.09
N CYS A 38 2.09 -14.60 11.31
CA CYS A 38 1.23 -15.77 11.22
C CYS A 38 1.98 -16.98 10.66
N VAL A 39 2.79 -16.77 9.64
CA VAL A 39 3.56 -17.86 9.06
C VAL A 39 4.58 -18.41 10.08
N SER A 40 5.18 -17.52 10.88
CA SER A 40 6.18 -17.92 11.86
C SER A 40 5.59 -18.78 12.99
N THR A 41 4.27 -18.70 13.19
CA THR A 41 3.64 -19.49 14.25
C THR A 41 3.14 -20.84 13.78
N LEU A 42 3.31 -21.19 12.50
CA LEU A 42 2.86 -22.47 12.01
C LEU A 42 3.74 -23.59 12.57
N PRO A 43 3.14 -24.76 12.85
CA PRO A 43 3.92 -25.91 13.33
C PRO A 43 4.97 -26.31 12.29
N ALA A 44 6.06 -26.89 12.76
CA ALA A 44 7.12 -27.35 11.87
C ALA A 44 6.64 -28.35 10.84
N THR A 45 5.55 -29.06 11.12
CA THR A 45 5.01 -30.04 10.19
C THR A 45 4.18 -29.36 9.09
N VAL A 46 3.80 -28.08 9.25
CA VAL A 46 3.04 -27.38 8.26
C VAL A 46 3.97 -26.34 7.67
N ARG A 47 4.59 -26.70 6.54
CA ARG A 47 5.56 -25.80 5.96
C ARG A 47 4.99 -25.20 4.70
N MET A 48 4.94 -23.88 4.63
CA MET A 48 4.49 -23.23 3.42
C MET A 48 5.67 -23.00 2.51
N LYS A 49 5.47 -23.26 1.22
CA LYS A 49 6.50 -22.98 0.25
C LYS A 49 6.64 -21.47 0.09
N ALA A 50 7.84 -21.01 -0.19
CA ALA A 50 8.11 -19.59 -0.34
C ALA A 50 7.21 -18.92 -1.37
N GLY A 51 6.94 -19.58 -2.48
CA GLY A 51 6.06 -19.03 -3.50
C GLY A 51 4.63 -18.84 -3.00
N ARG A 52 4.19 -19.68 -2.07
CA ARG A 52 2.86 -19.58 -1.52
C ARG A 52 2.74 -18.37 -0.60
N VAL A 53 3.74 -18.11 0.20
CA VAL A 53 3.76 -16.94 1.08
C VAL A 53 3.76 -15.67 0.24
N ALA A 54 4.57 -15.64 -0.82
CA ALA A 54 4.61 -14.49 -1.71
C ALA A 54 3.25 -14.26 -2.39
N ALA A 55 2.56 -15.33 -2.75
CA ALA A 55 1.23 -15.21 -3.37
C ALA A 55 0.21 -14.66 -2.38
N ILE A 56 0.29 -15.06 -1.11
CA ILE A 56 -0.61 -14.54 -0.07
C ILE A 56 -0.35 -13.06 0.14
N LYS A 57 0.91 -12.65 0.21
CA LYS A 57 1.25 -11.23 0.36
C LYS A 57 0.75 -10.41 -0.82
N ARG A 58 0.92 -10.95 -2.03
CA ARG A 58 0.48 -10.26 -3.23
C ARG A 58 -1.03 -10.08 -3.23
N ALA A 59 -1.77 -11.10 -2.84
CA ALA A 59 -3.22 -11.02 -2.77
C ALA A 59 -3.67 -10.00 -1.72
N ALA A 60 -2.99 -9.96 -0.56
CA ALA A 60 -3.30 -9.01 0.49
C ALA A 60 -3.00 -7.58 0.02
N PHE A 61 -1.88 -7.36 -0.67
CA PHE A 61 -1.55 -6.04 -1.17
C PHE A 61 -2.57 -5.57 -2.21
N ARG A 62 -2.96 -6.45 -3.12
CA ARG A 62 -3.98 -6.09 -4.11
C ARG A 62 -5.30 -5.73 -3.47
N ALA A 63 -5.70 -6.47 -2.45
CA ALA A 63 -6.94 -6.18 -1.73
C ALA A 63 -6.89 -4.80 -1.07
N ILE A 64 -5.74 -4.45 -0.49
CA ILE A 64 -5.56 -3.13 0.11
C ILE A 64 -5.62 -2.04 -0.96
N LEU A 65 -4.95 -2.25 -2.09
CA LEU A 65 -4.97 -1.26 -3.16
C LEU A 65 -6.40 -1.09 -3.71
N ASP A 66 -7.12 -2.18 -3.88
CA ASP A 66 -8.49 -2.11 -4.39
C ASP A 66 -9.41 -1.36 -3.43
N GLU A 67 -9.21 -1.53 -2.13
CA GLU A 67 -10.02 -0.85 -1.16
C GLU A 67 -9.66 0.62 -1.03
N GLU A 68 -8.39 0.94 -1.10
CA GLU A 68 -7.94 2.30 -0.83
C GLU A 68 -7.88 3.21 -2.04
N GLU A 69 -7.72 2.66 -3.22
CA GLU A 69 -7.57 3.50 -4.42
C GLU A 69 -8.73 4.47 -4.61
N PRO A 70 -9.97 4.08 -4.45
CA PRO A 70 -11.08 5.03 -4.60
C PRO A 70 -11.13 6.07 -3.48
N ARG A 71 -10.47 5.80 -2.35
CA ARG A 71 -10.49 6.71 -1.21
C ARG A 71 -9.33 7.65 -1.19
N LEU A 72 -8.17 7.20 -1.62
CA LEU A 72 -6.94 7.99 -1.56
C LEU A 72 -6.66 8.60 -2.91
N THR A 73 -7.40 9.64 -3.25
CA THR A 73 -7.42 10.18 -4.60
C THR A 73 -6.30 11.17 -4.91
N ALA A 74 -5.48 11.51 -3.93
CA ALA A 74 -4.38 12.43 -4.17
C ALA A 74 -3.11 11.74 -4.70
N ILE A 75 -3.08 10.41 -4.71
CA ILE A 75 -1.88 9.65 -5.08
C ILE A 75 -2.13 8.58 -6.15
N PRO A 76 -2.81 8.89 -7.26
CA PRO A 76 -3.12 7.88 -8.25
C PRO A 76 -1.87 7.28 -8.92
N ALA A 77 -0.83 8.08 -9.08
CA ALA A 77 0.41 7.58 -9.70
C ALA A 77 1.08 6.52 -8.83
N LEU A 78 0.98 6.65 -7.51
CA LEU A 78 1.55 5.67 -6.61
C LEU A 78 0.82 4.34 -6.75
N PHE A 79 -0.53 4.37 -6.85
CA PHE A 79 -1.29 3.15 -7.03
C PHE A 79 -0.90 2.46 -8.34
N ALA A 80 -0.77 3.21 -9.42
CA ALA A 80 -0.38 2.65 -10.71
C ALA A 80 1.00 1.98 -10.62
N SER A 81 1.94 2.64 -9.96
CA SER A 81 3.28 2.09 -9.79
C SER A 81 3.27 0.83 -8.94
N LEU A 82 2.53 0.84 -7.85
CA LEU A 82 2.46 -0.31 -6.96
C LEU A 82 1.81 -1.52 -7.64
N ARG A 83 0.78 -1.29 -8.46
CA ARG A 83 0.12 -2.39 -9.15
C ARG A 83 1.07 -3.06 -10.16
N VAL A 84 1.90 -2.27 -10.82
CA VAL A 84 2.89 -2.81 -11.74
C VAL A 84 3.93 -3.63 -10.96
N GLU A 85 4.39 -3.10 -9.82
CA GLU A 85 5.41 -3.78 -9.06
C GLU A 85 4.91 -5.06 -8.40
N ILE A 86 3.68 -5.07 -7.92
CA ILE A 86 3.10 -6.24 -7.29
C ILE A 86 2.79 -7.30 -8.34
N GLY A 87 2.46 -6.88 -9.49
CA GLY A 87 2.17 -7.79 -10.62
C GLY A 87 0.71 -8.15 -10.76
#